data_61628c9d70f1662b513277f2916312cb
#
_entry.id   61628c9d70f1662b513277f2916312cb
#
_cell.length_a   1.000
_cell.length_b   1.000
_cell.length_c   1.000
_cell.angle_alpha   90.00
_cell.angle_beta   90.00
_cell.angle_gamma   90.00
#
_symmetry.space_group_name_H-M   'P 1'
#
loop_
_entity.id
_entity.type
_entity.pdbx_description
1 polymer ?
#
loop_
_entity_poly.entity_id
_entity_poly.type
_entity_poly.pdbx_seq_one_letter_code
_entity_poly.pdbx_strand_id
1 'polypeptide(L)'
;MFTGGSQFAFAGVLGGGGTGLAAWSAASLLGVRNGLYAVSMKTLLQPPAGLIPLMAQGTIDESIGTASAQTGLKEQRRGFITAAISVYLLWNLGTWLGAMLGQAIGDPRAFGLDGAASAAFLGLLWPRLKGRDPVALAVVAAVVTVVAVPFTPPGVPIIVAAAVVAVVSLVQQRREQ
;
A
#
# COMPACT_ATOMS: atom_id res chain seq x y z
N MET A 1 -10.80 -4.56 2.31
CA MET A 1 -9.34 -4.69 2.49
C MET A 1 -8.87 -3.49 3.28
N PHE A 2 -8.21 -3.72 4.42
CA PHE A 2 -7.70 -2.65 5.27
C PHE A 2 -6.22 -2.41 4.96
N THR A 3 -5.95 -1.50 4.04
CA THR A 3 -4.59 -1.13 3.63
C THR A 3 -4.60 0.32 3.14
N GLY A 4 -3.81 1.17 3.79
CA GLY A 4 -3.75 2.60 3.48
C GLY A 4 -3.38 2.88 2.02
N GLY A 5 -2.39 2.17 1.49
CA GLY A 5 -1.98 2.33 0.09
C GLY A 5 -3.10 2.08 -0.92
N SER A 6 -3.89 1.03 -0.72
CA SER A 6 -5.04 0.73 -1.60
C SER A 6 -6.16 1.79 -1.48
N GLN A 7 -6.39 2.31 -0.27
CA GLN A 7 -7.38 3.37 -0.04
C GLN A 7 -6.96 4.67 -0.72
N PHE A 8 -5.70 5.07 -0.60
CA PHE A 8 -5.17 6.24 -1.30
C PHE A 8 -5.23 6.08 -2.82
N ALA A 9 -4.88 4.90 -3.36
CA ALA A 9 -4.97 4.64 -4.79
C ALA A 9 -6.42 4.74 -5.29
N PHE A 10 -7.37 4.15 -4.55
CA PHE A 10 -8.79 4.20 -4.87
C PHE A 10 -9.30 5.66 -4.89
N ALA A 11 -9.07 6.40 -3.82
CA ALA A 11 -9.50 7.79 -3.69
C ALA A 11 -8.80 8.70 -4.72
N GLY A 12 -7.49 8.48 -4.96
CA GLY A 12 -6.71 9.27 -5.92
C GLY A 12 -7.19 9.09 -7.37
N VAL A 13 -7.52 7.86 -7.78
CA VAL A 13 -8.05 7.61 -9.13
C VAL A 13 -9.44 8.25 -9.29
N LEU A 14 -10.33 8.13 -8.30
CA LEU A 14 -11.64 8.77 -8.35
C LEU A 14 -11.53 10.29 -8.32
N GLY A 15 -10.69 10.84 -7.46
CA GLY A 15 -10.45 12.29 -7.35
C GLY A 15 -9.82 12.89 -8.61
N GLY A 16 -9.06 12.08 -9.36
CA GLY A 16 -8.50 12.44 -10.68
C GLY A 16 -9.48 12.29 -11.85
N GLY A 17 -10.76 11.94 -11.59
CA GLY A 17 -11.77 11.75 -12.64
C GLY A 17 -11.77 10.37 -13.29
N GLY A 18 -11.05 9.39 -12.71
CA GLY A 18 -11.04 8.01 -13.18
C GLY A 18 -12.34 7.26 -12.86
N THR A 19 -12.57 6.15 -13.57
CA THR A 19 -13.75 5.31 -13.35
C THR A 19 -13.64 4.48 -12.07
N GLY A 20 -14.78 4.07 -11.49
CA GLY A 20 -14.81 3.17 -10.34
C GLY A 20 -14.08 1.84 -10.59
N LEU A 21 -14.15 1.32 -11.81
CA LEU A 21 -13.44 0.09 -12.19
C LEU A 21 -11.92 0.30 -12.19
N ALA A 22 -11.44 1.44 -12.72
CA ALA A 22 -10.01 1.78 -12.69
C ALA A 22 -9.51 1.96 -11.25
N ALA A 23 -10.28 2.64 -10.40
CA ALA A 23 -9.99 2.82 -8.99
C ALA A 23 -9.92 1.48 -8.24
N TRP A 24 -10.89 0.60 -8.47
CA TRP A 24 -10.93 -0.74 -7.89
C TRP A 24 -9.73 -1.59 -8.35
N SER A 25 -9.40 -1.56 -9.64
CA SER A 25 -8.28 -2.31 -10.20
C SER A 25 -6.94 -1.84 -9.61
N ALA A 26 -6.71 -0.53 -9.53
CA ALA A 26 -5.49 0.04 -8.93
C ALA A 26 -5.38 -0.33 -7.44
N ALA A 27 -6.46 -0.21 -6.68
CA ALA A 27 -6.51 -0.57 -5.27
C ALA A 27 -6.27 -2.07 -5.04
N SER A 28 -6.86 -2.93 -5.88
CA SER A 28 -6.68 -4.39 -5.81
C SER A 28 -5.25 -4.79 -6.11
N LEU A 29 -4.64 -4.19 -7.12
CA LEU A 29 -3.24 -4.44 -7.48
C LEU A 29 -2.29 -4.14 -6.31
N LEU A 30 -2.47 -2.98 -5.65
CA LEU A 30 -1.70 -2.66 -4.45
C LEU A 30 -2.00 -3.59 -3.28
N GLY A 31 -3.22 -4.12 -3.21
CA GLY A 31 -3.66 -5.05 -2.17
C GLY A 31 -3.12 -6.47 -2.31
N VAL A 32 -2.69 -6.90 -3.50
CA VAL A 32 -2.15 -8.25 -3.74
C VAL A 32 -0.98 -8.57 -2.81
N ARG A 33 -0.10 -7.62 -2.54
CA ARG A 33 1.03 -7.80 -1.62
C ARG A 33 0.58 -8.23 -0.21
N ASN A 34 -0.57 -7.73 0.27
CA ASN A 34 -1.08 -8.11 1.59
C ASN A 34 -1.53 -9.58 1.63
N GLY A 35 -1.97 -10.13 0.49
CA GLY A 35 -2.22 -11.56 0.34
C GLY A 35 -0.95 -12.39 0.52
N LEU A 36 0.15 -11.97 -0.11
CA LEU A 36 1.46 -12.61 0.06
C LEU A 36 1.96 -12.51 1.51
N TYR A 37 1.77 -11.37 2.14
CA TYR A 37 2.09 -11.18 3.54
C TYR A 37 1.26 -12.08 4.46
N ALA A 38 -0.03 -12.24 4.18
CA ALA A 38 -0.90 -13.11 4.98
C ALA A 38 -0.41 -14.57 4.96
N VAL A 39 0.12 -15.07 3.83
CA VAL A 39 0.75 -16.40 3.76
C VAL A 39 1.97 -16.49 4.68
N SER A 40 2.86 -15.51 4.64
CA SER A 40 4.05 -15.44 5.50
C SER A 40 3.67 -15.33 6.98
N MET A 41 2.66 -14.51 7.29
CA MET A 41 2.19 -14.34 8.67
C MET A 41 1.50 -15.60 9.21
N LYS A 42 0.80 -16.36 8.38
CA LYS A 42 0.24 -17.66 8.78
C LYS A 42 1.33 -18.60 9.29
N THR A 43 2.47 -18.64 8.60
CA THR A 43 3.61 -19.47 9.03
C THR A 43 4.27 -18.94 10.29
N LEU A 44 4.48 -17.62 10.39
CA LEU A 44 5.13 -16.98 11.53
C LEU A 44 4.28 -17.05 12.80
N LEU A 45 2.99 -16.74 12.70
CA LEU A 45 2.10 -16.57 13.85
C LEU A 45 1.33 -17.83 14.20
N GLN A 46 1.28 -18.83 13.31
CA GLN A 46 0.59 -20.12 13.52
C GLN A 46 -0.82 -19.93 14.14
N PRO A 47 -1.72 -19.14 13.54
CA PRO A 47 -3.01 -18.87 14.13
C PRO A 47 -3.92 -20.10 14.12
N PRO A 48 -4.81 -20.25 15.12
CA PRO A 48 -5.91 -21.21 15.03
C PRO A 48 -6.77 -20.96 13.79
N ALA A 49 -7.29 -22.03 13.17
CA ALA A 49 -8.02 -21.92 11.90
C ALA A 49 -9.17 -20.90 11.93
N GLY A 50 -9.91 -20.82 13.04
CA GLY A 50 -11.01 -19.87 13.20
C GLY A 50 -10.58 -18.40 13.25
N LEU A 51 -9.32 -18.10 13.58
CA LEU A 51 -8.80 -16.73 13.64
C LEU A 51 -8.12 -16.28 12.35
N ILE A 52 -7.91 -17.17 11.38
CA ILE A 52 -7.23 -16.85 10.11
C ILE A 52 -7.90 -15.66 9.39
N PRO A 53 -9.24 -15.60 9.21
CA PRO A 53 -9.86 -14.48 8.49
C PRO A 53 -9.65 -13.13 9.22
N LEU A 54 -9.73 -13.12 10.54
CA LEU A 54 -9.53 -11.92 11.35
C LEU A 54 -8.07 -11.45 11.26
N MET A 55 -7.13 -12.37 11.35
CA MET A 55 -5.71 -12.05 11.21
C MET A 55 -5.35 -11.61 9.78
N ALA A 56 -5.96 -12.22 8.76
CA ALA A 56 -5.80 -11.77 7.38
C ALA A 56 -6.28 -10.31 7.19
N GLN A 57 -7.37 -9.92 7.83
CA GLN A 57 -7.85 -8.53 7.82
C GLN A 57 -6.86 -7.58 8.52
N GLY A 58 -6.22 -8.01 9.59
CA GLY A 58 -5.22 -7.22 10.34
C GLY A 58 -3.81 -7.27 9.73
N THR A 59 -3.60 -7.99 8.63
CA THR A 59 -2.29 -8.09 7.98
C THR A 59 -2.01 -6.84 7.15
N ILE A 60 -1.24 -5.93 7.73
CA ILE A 60 -0.80 -4.66 7.17
C ILE A 60 0.71 -4.49 7.39
N ASP A 61 1.34 -3.54 6.72
CA ASP A 61 2.79 -3.32 6.79
C ASP A 61 3.28 -3.15 8.26
N GLU A 62 2.51 -2.42 9.07
CA GLU A 62 2.83 -2.12 10.47
C GLU A 62 2.73 -3.36 11.37
N SER A 63 1.67 -4.16 11.19
CA SER A 63 1.48 -5.38 11.99
C SER A 63 2.53 -6.43 11.66
N ILE A 64 2.93 -6.54 10.38
CA ILE A 64 3.99 -7.44 9.92
C ILE A 64 5.33 -6.98 10.46
N GLY A 65 5.65 -5.70 10.30
CA GLY A 65 6.91 -5.13 10.78
C GLY A 65 7.08 -5.31 12.28
N THR A 66 6.02 -5.03 13.04
CA THR A 66 6.02 -5.18 14.50
C THR A 66 6.16 -6.64 14.93
N ALA A 67 5.42 -7.56 14.29
CA ALA A 67 5.52 -8.98 14.59
C ALA A 67 6.89 -9.56 14.25
N SER A 68 7.42 -9.23 13.08
CA SER A 68 8.71 -9.75 12.59
C SER A 68 9.92 -9.25 13.40
N ALA A 69 9.78 -8.11 14.08
CA ALA A 69 10.82 -7.56 14.95
C ALA A 69 10.88 -8.25 16.32
N GLN A 70 9.88 -9.08 16.67
CA GLN A 70 9.84 -9.76 17.95
C GLN A 70 10.46 -11.17 17.88
N THR A 71 11.03 -11.61 18.99
CA THR A 71 11.53 -12.97 19.17
C THR A 71 10.55 -13.80 20.00
N GLY A 72 10.14 -14.95 19.46
CA GLY A 72 9.20 -15.85 20.12
C GLY A 72 7.73 -15.62 19.77
N LEU A 73 7.02 -16.73 19.58
CA LEU A 73 5.65 -16.76 19.04
C LEU A 73 4.65 -15.90 19.84
N LYS A 74 4.79 -15.85 21.17
CA LYS A 74 3.88 -15.09 22.04
C LYS A 74 4.03 -13.59 21.79
N GLU A 75 5.25 -13.09 21.72
CA GLU A 75 5.54 -11.67 21.52
C GLU A 75 5.25 -11.25 20.06
N GLN A 76 5.51 -12.12 19.09
CA GLN A 76 5.12 -11.92 17.70
C GLN A 76 3.61 -11.74 17.55
N ARG A 77 2.81 -12.62 18.19
CA ARG A 77 1.35 -12.50 18.20
C ARG A 77 0.87 -11.23 18.88
N ARG A 78 1.45 -10.86 20.03
CA ARG A 78 1.13 -9.60 20.72
C ARG A 78 1.45 -8.39 19.85
N GLY A 79 2.65 -8.33 19.30
CA GLY A 79 3.06 -7.24 18.41
C GLY A 79 2.13 -7.10 17.21
N PHE A 80 1.80 -8.22 16.56
CA PHE A 80 0.85 -8.24 15.45
C PHE A 80 -0.53 -7.68 15.85
N ILE A 81 -1.13 -8.22 16.90
CA ILE A 81 -2.49 -7.84 17.32
C ILE A 81 -2.53 -6.38 17.78
N THR A 82 -1.55 -5.96 18.58
CA THR A 82 -1.49 -4.57 19.06
C THR A 82 -1.35 -3.59 17.91
N ALA A 83 -0.44 -3.84 16.98
CA ALA A 83 -0.26 -2.98 15.80
C ALA A 83 -1.52 -2.96 14.91
N ALA A 84 -2.11 -4.14 14.63
CA ALA A 84 -3.31 -4.25 13.81
C ALA A 84 -4.49 -3.47 14.41
N ILE A 85 -4.76 -3.63 15.72
CA ILE A 85 -5.85 -2.92 16.39
C ILE A 85 -5.57 -1.42 16.47
N SER A 86 -4.37 -1.02 16.87
CA SER A 86 -4.01 0.39 17.02
C SER A 86 -4.12 1.13 15.69
N VAL A 87 -3.55 0.56 14.62
CA VAL A 87 -3.65 1.18 13.30
C VAL A 87 -5.09 1.18 12.81
N TYR A 88 -5.85 0.10 13.02
CA TYR A 88 -7.27 0.08 12.64
C TYR A 88 -8.06 1.22 13.29
N LEU A 89 -7.93 1.39 14.60
CA LEU A 89 -8.66 2.42 15.34
C LEU A 89 -8.21 3.84 14.95
N LEU A 90 -6.89 4.08 14.96
CA LEU A 90 -6.34 5.40 14.66
C LEU A 90 -6.53 5.79 13.19
N TRP A 91 -6.43 4.85 12.26
CA TRP A 91 -6.67 5.11 10.85
C TRP A 91 -8.12 5.50 10.57
N ASN A 92 -9.08 4.75 11.14
CA ASN A 92 -10.49 5.09 10.97
C ASN A 92 -10.85 6.41 11.64
N LEU A 93 -10.32 6.67 12.85
CA LEU A 93 -10.49 7.96 13.52
C LEU A 93 -9.89 9.11 12.69
N GLY A 94 -8.67 8.95 12.21
CA GLY A 94 -8.00 9.95 11.36
C GLY A 94 -8.75 10.19 10.04
N THR A 95 -9.26 9.13 9.41
CA THR A 95 -10.07 9.23 8.18
C THR A 95 -11.39 9.97 8.45
N TRP A 96 -12.05 9.66 9.56
CA TRP A 96 -13.29 10.34 9.94
C TRP A 96 -13.07 11.82 10.25
N LEU A 97 -12.05 12.14 11.05
CA LEU A 97 -11.66 13.54 11.33
C LEU A 97 -11.26 14.29 10.05
N GLY A 98 -10.49 13.65 9.17
CA GLY A 98 -10.08 14.22 7.89
C GLY A 98 -11.27 14.52 6.98
N ALA A 99 -12.27 13.64 6.96
CA ALA A 99 -13.49 13.87 6.19
C ALA A 99 -14.31 15.06 6.74
N MET A 100 -14.42 15.18 8.06
CA MET A 100 -15.10 16.31 8.69
C MET A 100 -14.37 17.63 8.43
N LEU A 101 -13.04 17.65 8.61
CA LEU A 101 -12.22 18.82 8.35
C LEU A 101 -12.24 19.21 6.88
N GLY A 102 -12.21 18.23 5.97
CA GLY A 102 -12.28 18.50 4.53
C GLY A 102 -13.56 19.19 4.11
N GLN A 103 -14.69 18.87 4.75
CA GLN A 103 -15.96 19.58 4.53
C GLN A 103 -15.93 21.02 5.07
N ALA A 104 -15.24 21.25 6.18
CA ALA A 104 -15.16 22.57 6.82
C ALA A 104 -14.16 23.52 6.13
N ILE A 105 -13.09 22.97 5.55
CA ILE A 105 -11.99 23.74 4.94
C ILE A 105 -12.35 24.26 3.54
N GLY A 106 -13.27 23.59 2.84
CA GLY A 106 -13.65 23.92 1.47
C GLY A 106 -12.69 23.34 0.43
N ASP A 107 -11.70 24.12 -0.05
CA ASP A 107 -10.72 23.61 -1.03
C ASP A 107 -9.46 23.09 -0.32
N PRO A 108 -9.22 21.78 -0.25
CA PRO A 108 -8.02 21.21 0.36
C PRO A 108 -6.72 21.61 -0.36
N ARG A 109 -6.78 22.03 -1.63
CA ARG A 109 -5.59 22.43 -2.42
C ARG A 109 -5.00 23.74 -1.90
N ALA A 110 -5.84 24.62 -1.37
CA ALA A 110 -5.38 25.87 -0.79
C ALA A 110 -4.40 25.68 0.40
N PHE A 111 -4.44 24.48 1.00
CA PHE A 111 -3.58 24.09 2.12
C PHE A 111 -2.48 23.10 1.72
N GLY A 112 -2.31 22.82 0.42
CA GLY A 112 -1.33 21.85 -0.09
C GLY A 112 -1.63 20.39 0.31
N LEU A 113 -2.87 20.07 0.71
CA LEU A 113 -3.27 18.74 1.13
C LEU A 113 -3.37 17.75 -0.04
N ASP A 114 -3.43 18.24 -1.25
CA ASP A 114 -3.32 17.45 -2.49
C ASP A 114 -1.97 16.73 -2.61
N GLY A 115 -0.89 17.34 -2.09
CA GLY A 115 0.43 16.72 -2.00
C GLY A 115 0.58 15.68 -0.88
N ALA A 116 -0.31 15.65 0.10
CA ALA A 116 -0.17 14.82 1.29
C ALA A 116 -0.15 13.31 0.97
N ALA A 117 -0.99 12.85 0.04
CA ALA A 117 -1.02 11.45 -0.39
C ALA A 117 0.30 11.05 -1.07
N SER A 118 0.82 11.89 -1.96
CA SER A 118 2.10 11.66 -2.64
C SER A 118 3.27 11.64 -1.66
N ALA A 119 3.27 12.54 -0.68
CA ALA A 119 4.27 12.58 0.38
C ALA A 119 4.21 11.32 1.27
N ALA A 120 3.01 10.85 1.62
CA ALA A 120 2.82 9.61 2.39
C ALA A 120 3.34 8.38 1.62
N PHE A 121 3.04 8.26 0.33
CA PHE A 121 3.58 7.18 -0.50
C PHE A 121 5.10 7.23 -0.61
N LEU A 122 5.68 8.42 -0.78
CA LEU A 122 7.13 8.59 -0.81
C LEU A 122 7.75 8.18 0.53
N GLY A 123 7.13 8.56 1.65
CA GLY A 123 7.56 8.15 2.99
C GLY A 123 7.54 6.63 3.19
N LEU A 124 6.53 5.93 2.66
CA LEU A 124 6.45 4.47 2.69
C LEU A 124 7.46 3.78 1.76
N LEU A 125 7.76 4.40 0.63
CA LEU A 125 8.72 3.88 -0.35
C LEU A 125 10.17 4.09 0.10
N TRP A 126 10.48 5.23 0.72
CA TRP A 126 11.84 5.66 1.05
C TRP A 126 12.69 4.63 1.80
N PRO A 127 12.21 3.97 2.87
CA PRO A 127 12.97 2.95 3.57
C PRO A 127 13.29 1.70 2.72
N ARG A 128 12.55 1.50 1.62
CA ARG A 128 12.70 0.36 0.70
C ARG A 128 13.66 0.64 -0.44
N LEU A 129 14.03 1.91 -0.67
CA LEU A 129 14.99 2.35 -1.69
C LEU A 129 16.44 2.17 -1.19
N LYS A 130 16.77 0.96 -0.73
CA LYS A 130 18.13 0.61 -0.28
C LYS A 130 18.78 -0.28 -1.33
N GLY A 131 19.82 0.23 -1.98
CA GLY A 131 20.55 -0.49 -3.03
C GLY A 131 20.22 0.01 -4.43
N ARG A 132 21.01 -0.45 -5.42
CA ARG A 132 20.90 0.03 -6.82
C ARG A 132 19.64 -0.49 -7.51
N ASP A 133 19.26 -1.74 -7.30
CA ASP A 133 18.16 -2.38 -8.01
C ASP A 133 16.78 -1.82 -7.60
N PRO A 134 16.43 -1.66 -6.30
CA PRO A 134 15.18 -1.01 -5.92
C PRO A 134 15.08 0.43 -6.41
N VAL A 135 16.18 1.19 -6.40
CA VAL A 135 16.21 2.56 -6.92
C VAL A 135 16.00 2.56 -8.43
N ALA A 136 16.69 1.69 -9.18
CA ALA A 136 16.52 1.58 -10.63
C ALA A 136 15.08 1.22 -11.00
N LEU A 137 14.46 0.26 -10.30
CA LEU A 137 13.06 -0.11 -10.50
C LEU A 137 12.10 1.04 -10.19
N ALA A 138 12.37 1.80 -9.12
CA ALA A 138 11.57 2.97 -8.77
C ALA A 138 11.67 4.06 -9.84
N VAL A 139 12.86 4.31 -10.38
CA VAL A 139 13.06 5.26 -11.48
C VAL A 139 12.34 4.81 -12.75
N VAL A 140 12.45 3.53 -13.12
CA VAL A 140 11.72 2.96 -14.26
C VAL A 140 10.22 3.14 -14.08
N ALA A 141 9.68 2.79 -12.91
CA ALA A 141 8.26 2.98 -12.60
C ALA A 141 7.83 4.43 -12.72
N ALA A 142 8.63 5.37 -12.20
CA ALA A 142 8.35 6.80 -12.26
C ALA A 142 8.33 7.31 -13.72
N VAL A 143 9.34 6.96 -14.51
CA VAL A 143 9.43 7.36 -15.93
C VAL A 143 8.26 6.79 -16.72
N VAL A 144 7.97 5.50 -16.58
CA VAL A 144 6.82 4.85 -17.26
C VAL A 144 5.51 5.53 -16.88
N THR A 145 5.32 5.85 -15.59
CA THR A 145 4.11 6.55 -15.13
C THR A 145 3.99 7.93 -15.76
N VAL A 146 5.05 8.74 -15.70
CA VAL A 146 5.05 10.10 -16.26
C VAL A 146 4.76 10.08 -17.77
N VAL A 147 5.36 9.14 -18.50
CA VAL A 147 5.13 8.99 -19.96
C VAL A 147 3.71 8.52 -20.24
N ALA A 148 3.14 7.63 -19.40
CA ALA A 148 1.80 7.08 -19.63
C ALA A 148 0.67 8.07 -19.30
N VAL A 149 0.88 8.98 -18.34
CA VAL A 149 -0.15 9.94 -17.86
C VAL A 149 -0.86 10.70 -18.98
N PRO A 150 -0.17 11.34 -19.95
CA PRO A 150 -0.85 12.13 -20.98
C PRO A 150 -1.63 11.30 -22.01
N PHE A 151 -1.39 9.98 -22.09
CA PHE A 151 -1.95 9.10 -23.11
C PHE A 151 -3.01 8.13 -22.59
N THR A 152 -3.24 8.10 -21.27
CA THR A 152 -4.10 7.08 -20.66
C THR A 152 -5.06 7.69 -19.64
N PRO A 153 -6.25 7.08 -19.44
CA PRO A 153 -7.18 7.50 -18.39
C PRO A 153 -6.58 7.35 -16.98
N PRO A 154 -7.05 8.13 -15.99
CA PRO A 154 -6.61 8.04 -14.60
C PRO A 154 -6.71 6.61 -14.04
N GLY A 155 -5.66 6.15 -13.37
CA GLY A 155 -5.52 4.80 -12.83
C GLY A 155 -4.78 3.82 -13.74
N VAL A 156 -4.84 3.98 -15.07
CA VAL A 156 -4.12 3.11 -16.03
C VAL A 156 -2.60 3.24 -15.91
N PRO A 157 -2.01 4.44 -15.73
CA PRO A 157 -0.56 4.57 -15.56
C PRO A 157 0.02 3.69 -14.45
N ILE A 158 -0.71 3.52 -13.34
CA ILE A 158 -0.29 2.69 -12.21
C ILE A 158 -0.20 1.22 -12.63
N ILE A 159 -1.19 0.73 -13.37
CA ILE A 159 -1.24 -0.65 -13.85
C ILE A 159 -0.12 -0.92 -14.86
N VAL A 160 0.10 0.01 -15.79
CA VAL A 160 1.18 -0.08 -16.78
C VAL A 160 2.54 -0.10 -16.09
N ALA A 161 2.80 0.82 -15.16
CA ALA A 161 4.05 0.86 -14.41
C ALA A 161 4.29 -0.44 -13.63
N ALA A 162 3.26 -0.97 -12.96
CA ALA A 162 3.36 -2.22 -12.22
C ALA A 162 3.67 -3.42 -13.15
N ALA A 163 3.04 -3.50 -14.31
CA ALA A 163 3.29 -4.56 -15.29
C ALA A 163 4.75 -4.48 -15.81
N VAL A 164 5.23 -3.29 -16.16
CA VAL A 164 6.61 -3.08 -16.63
C VAL A 164 7.62 -3.47 -15.55
N VAL A 165 7.42 -3.02 -14.32
CA VAL A 165 8.31 -3.37 -13.19
C VAL A 165 8.31 -4.87 -12.93
N ALA A 166 7.15 -5.54 -12.98
CA ALA A 166 7.07 -6.98 -12.81
C ALA A 166 7.87 -7.73 -13.91
N VAL A 167 7.73 -7.32 -15.16
CA VAL A 167 8.50 -7.90 -16.28
C VAL A 167 10.00 -7.68 -16.10
N VAL A 168 10.43 -6.46 -15.77
CA VAL A 168 11.85 -6.14 -15.54
C VAL A 168 12.42 -6.99 -14.40
N SER A 169 11.69 -7.10 -13.28
CA SER A 169 12.11 -7.91 -12.14
C SER A 169 12.25 -9.40 -12.50
N LEU A 170 11.31 -9.95 -13.28
CA LEU A 170 11.38 -11.33 -13.73
C LEU A 170 12.58 -11.59 -14.66
N VAL A 171 12.89 -10.64 -15.54
CA VAL A 171 14.05 -10.73 -16.43
C VAL A 171 15.36 -10.66 -15.65
N GLN A 172 15.43 -9.79 -14.64
CA GLN A 172 16.62 -9.69 -13.76
C GLN A 172 16.85 -10.98 -12.99
N GLN A 173 15.81 -11.55 -12.37
CA GLN A 173 15.92 -12.83 -11.63
C GLN A 173 16.42 -13.99 -12.51
N ARG A 174 16.01 -14.04 -13.79
CA ARG A 174 16.48 -15.08 -14.73
C ARG A 174 17.95 -14.91 -15.15
N ARG A 175 18.51 -13.71 -15.01
CA ARG A 175 19.94 -13.45 -15.32
C ARG A 175 20.88 -13.79 -14.19
N GLU A 176 20.35 -13.90 -12.97
CA GLU A 176 21.11 -14.23 -11.76
C GLU A 176 21.13 -15.74 -11.44
N GLN A 177 20.30 -16.53 -12.15
CA GLN A 177 20.28 -18.01 -12.12
C GLN A 177 21.19 -18.62 -13.19
#